data_17fd1ff83af8c72274ddbcd521c634de
#
_entry.id   17fd1ff83af8c72274ddbcd521c634de
#
_cell.length_a   1.000
_cell.length_b   1.000
_cell.length_c   1.000
_cell.angle_alpha   90.00
_cell.angle_beta   90.00
_cell.angle_gamma   90.00
#
_symmetry.space_group_name_H-M   'P 1'
#
loop_
_entity.id
_entity.type
_entity.pdbx_description
1 polymer ?
#
loop_
_entity_poly.entity_id
_entity_poly.type
_entity_poly.pdbx_seq_one_letter_code
_entity_poly.pdbx_strand_id
1 'polypeptide(L)'
;MFEPVIAPSASLLGLLQRGRGDGQLHALAADRDEAIAAVETCVTNDPRADWQVENRSLYYARLYMELEAPLTGIELHLNSPEDSLDTDEARTGLALAVLGHLAGYGRRDALDLLRAYTTTGTNWAWALDELALRDTDEALLALAPAVLDRFPAGPEGDAELREAVRAAYEPRAWRLWAAHHPRVAAAGEQSPFDLWQRQLNRPGVTPGWSTADVLAWADQGDSAAPDALARRAAAAARCLTAVVRPEDAPLLHDAAAHGPAGARCAALRHLVEQRDPAAAALIETAAADLDHRVVRASLELLGRMRGPEALAHARRWADPATGGADSALAQAAVRLLADAGEACDAPLVVAGLHQWISLNGVTGAALGSLVDGVGRLHATGAVPALRHVYGEAASSELRGRAAQALAVTDPHFGAGPAVECLWDCEESTRELAATHVTTTGDVRVLERLRRLAADPAEEAEVHAAVRGRLTARDR
;
A
#
# COMPACT_ATOMS: atom_id res chain seq x y z
N MET A 1 1.22 0.26 -15.99
CA MET A 1 1.15 1.03 -14.72
C MET A 1 1.66 2.41 -15.08
N PHE A 2 0.82 3.42 -14.96
CA PHE A 2 1.19 4.81 -15.28
C PHE A 2 1.97 5.34 -14.07
N GLU A 3 3.22 5.72 -14.24
CA GLU A 3 3.99 6.29 -13.15
C GLU A 3 3.72 7.81 -13.13
N PRO A 4 3.14 8.35 -12.06
CA PRO A 4 2.76 9.75 -12.03
C PRO A 4 4.01 10.65 -12.05
N VAL A 5 3.94 11.74 -12.82
CA VAL A 5 5.01 12.74 -12.86
C VAL A 5 4.90 13.62 -11.62
N ILE A 6 5.84 13.46 -10.70
CA ILE A 6 5.89 14.24 -9.46
C ILE A 6 6.80 15.46 -9.62
N ALA A 7 6.28 16.64 -9.35
CA ALA A 7 7.02 17.91 -9.39
C ALA A 7 8.10 17.97 -8.29
N PRO A 8 9.10 18.86 -8.40
CA PRO A 8 10.15 19.03 -7.39
C PRO A 8 9.58 19.26 -5.98
N SER A 9 10.18 18.64 -4.96
CA SER A 9 9.74 18.69 -3.56
C SER A 9 9.69 20.09 -2.95
N ALA A 10 10.44 21.04 -3.52
CA ALA A 10 10.45 22.45 -3.10
C ALA A 10 9.32 23.30 -3.73
N SER A 11 8.56 22.78 -4.72
CA SER A 11 7.44 23.49 -5.35
C SER A 11 6.13 23.22 -4.61
N LEU A 12 5.18 24.16 -4.66
CA LEU A 12 3.84 23.98 -4.09
C LEU A 12 3.18 22.71 -4.64
N LEU A 13 3.16 22.55 -5.97
CA LEU A 13 2.59 21.35 -6.60
C LEU A 13 3.28 20.07 -6.10
N GLY A 14 4.62 20.06 -6.04
CA GLY A 14 5.37 18.88 -5.58
C GLY A 14 5.13 18.52 -4.11
N LEU A 15 4.92 19.49 -3.23
CA LEU A 15 4.54 19.27 -1.84
C LEU A 15 3.12 18.70 -1.73
N LEU A 16 2.18 19.26 -2.50
CA LEU A 16 0.78 18.80 -2.55
C LEU A 16 0.68 17.39 -3.15
N GLN A 17 1.39 17.11 -4.22
CA GLN A 17 1.45 15.78 -4.84
C GLN A 17 1.97 14.72 -3.89
N ARG A 18 2.86 15.07 -2.97
CA ARG A 18 3.34 14.18 -1.92
C ARG A 18 2.38 14.08 -0.72
N GLY A 19 1.38 14.96 -0.63
CA GLY A 19 0.46 15.04 0.52
C GLY A 19 1.16 15.48 1.81
N ARG A 20 2.22 16.29 1.70
CA ARG A 20 2.98 16.79 2.85
C ARG A 20 2.24 17.88 3.60
N GLY A 21 2.44 17.94 4.91
CA GLY A 21 1.88 18.99 5.76
C GLY A 21 2.34 20.39 5.34
N ASP A 22 3.61 20.56 4.96
CA ASP A 22 4.12 21.82 4.40
C ASP A 22 3.37 22.24 3.14
N GLY A 23 2.89 21.27 2.32
CA GLY A 23 2.07 21.57 1.14
C GLY A 23 0.76 22.26 1.50
N GLN A 24 0.07 21.80 2.55
CA GLN A 24 -1.14 22.47 3.05
C GLN A 24 -0.82 23.89 3.57
N LEU A 25 0.24 24.03 4.36
CA LEU A 25 0.62 25.33 4.91
C LEU A 25 1.02 26.32 3.81
N HIS A 26 1.74 25.87 2.79
CA HIS A 26 2.11 26.70 1.64
C HIS A 26 0.91 27.06 0.78
N ALA A 27 -0.02 26.14 0.53
CA ALA A 27 -1.24 26.42 -0.22
C ALA A 27 -2.10 27.51 0.43
N LEU A 28 -2.20 27.49 1.76
CA LEU A 28 -2.95 28.50 2.52
C LEU A 28 -2.24 29.87 2.60
N ALA A 29 -0.93 29.91 2.34
CA ALA A 29 -0.13 31.13 2.33
C ALA A 29 0.12 31.71 0.92
N ALA A 30 -0.11 30.91 -0.11
CA ALA A 30 0.07 31.29 -1.52
C ALA A 30 -1.09 32.14 -2.05
N ASP A 31 -0.96 32.63 -3.29
CA ASP A 31 -2.09 33.18 -4.02
C ASP A 31 -3.20 32.12 -4.14
N ARG A 32 -4.45 32.55 -3.89
CA ARG A 32 -5.59 31.64 -3.81
C ARG A 32 -5.84 30.88 -5.12
N ASP A 33 -5.72 31.57 -6.25
CA ASP A 33 -5.98 30.95 -7.55
C ASP A 33 -4.86 29.98 -7.94
N GLU A 34 -3.60 30.30 -7.60
CA GLU A 34 -2.46 29.38 -7.73
C GLU A 34 -2.62 28.12 -6.87
N ALA A 35 -3.05 28.30 -5.63
CA ALA A 35 -3.28 27.19 -4.71
C ALA A 35 -4.42 26.28 -5.20
N ILE A 36 -5.54 26.84 -5.66
CA ILE A 36 -6.67 26.09 -6.23
C ILE A 36 -6.20 25.30 -7.46
N ALA A 37 -5.49 25.93 -8.40
CA ALA A 37 -5.01 25.26 -9.60
C ALA A 37 -4.06 24.09 -9.28
N ALA A 38 -3.19 24.25 -8.26
CA ALA A 38 -2.28 23.18 -7.83
C ALA A 38 -3.04 22.00 -7.18
N VAL A 39 -4.02 22.28 -6.31
CA VAL A 39 -4.86 21.23 -5.69
C VAL A 39 -5.72 20.52 -6.74
N GLU A 40 -6.34 21.26 -7.66
CA GLU A 40 -7.12 20.71 -8.77
C GLU A 40 -6.26 19.78 -9.65
N THR A 41 -5.04 20.21 -9.98
CA THR A 41 -4.09 19.38 -10.70
C THR A 41 -3.81 18.05 -9.98
N CYS A 42 -3.66 18.07 -8.65
CA CYS A 42 -3.45 16.84 -7.88
C CYS A 42 -4.67 15.92 -7.87
N VAL A 43 -5.89 16.46 -7.86
CA VAL A 43 -7.13 15.67 -7.81
C VAL A 43 -7.47 15.08 -9.18
N THR A 44 -7.20 15.83 -10.26
CA THR A 44 -7.50 15.40 -11.64
C THR A 44 -6.40 14.56 -12.28
N ASN A 45 -5.17 14.63 -11.74
CA ASN A 45 -4.03 13.81 -12.16
C ASN A 45 -3.45 13.12 -10.93
N ASP A 46 -4.05 11.99 -10.55
CA ASP A 46 -3.74 11.28 -9.31
C ASP A 46 -2.23 11.07 -9.14
N PRO A 47 -1.60 11.65 -8.10
CA PRO A 47 -0.17 11.54 -7.88
C PRO A 47 0.23 10.28 -7.09
N ARG A 48 -0.72 9.41 -6.71
CA ARG A 48 -0.43 8.20 -5.95
C ARG A 48 0.20 7.13 -6.85
N ALA A 49 1.25 6.51 -6.37
CA ALA A 49 1.85 5.35 -7.03
C ALA A 49 1.03 4.07 -6.79
N ASP A 50 0.45 3.95 -5.60
CA ASP A 50 -0.43 2.86 -5.19
C ASP A 50 -1.64 3.42 -4.44
N TRP A 51 -2.76 3.55 -5.16
CA TRP A 51 -4.01 4.09 -4.61
C TRP A 51 -4.65 3.17 -3.54
N GLN A 52 -4.27 1.89 -3.48
CA GLN A 52 -4.77 0.96 -2.46
C GLN A 52 -4.13 1.18 -1.09
N VAL A 53 -2.96 1.80 -1.06
CA VAL A 53 -2.17 1.99 0.16
C VAL A 53 -2.11 3.47 0.58
N GLU A 54 -2.12 4.38 -0.40
CA GLU A 54 -1.96 5.81 -0.17
C GLU A 54 -3.31 6.53 -0.13
N ASN A 55 -3.62 7.20 0.98
CA ASN A 55 -4.87 7.96 1.14
C ASN A 55 -4.60 9.47 1.14
N ARG A 56 -5.06 10.17 0.08
CA ARG A 56 -4.91 11.64 -0.04
C ARG A 56 -6.24 12.37 -0.21
N SER A 57 -7.35 11.66 -0.27
CA SER A 57 -8.66 12.27 -0.56
C SER A 57 -9.12 13.25 0.51
N LEU A 58 -9.00 12.90 1.79
CA LEU A 58 -9.32 13.78 2.91
C LEU A 58 -8.43 15.03 2.95
N TYR A 59 -7.13 14.87 2.63
CA TYR A 59 -6.18 15.98 2.57
C TYR A 59 -6.59 17.03 1.52
N TYR A 60 -6.94 16.59 0.32
CA TYR A 60 -7.40 17.51 -0.72
C TYR A 60 -8.80 18.08 -0.42
N ALA A 61 -9.70 17.29 0.14
CA ALA A 61 -11.01 17.79 0.54
C ALA A 61 -10.91 18.92 1.57
N ARG A 62 -10.01 18.80 2.55
CA ARG A 62 -9.74 19.90 3.51
C ARG A 62 -9.24 21.15 2.81
N LEU A 63 -8.33 21.01 1.85
CA LEU A 63 -7.85 22.15 1.05
C LEU A 63 -8.95 22.79 0.22
N TYR A 64 -9.85 22.01 -0.41
CA TYR A 64 -11.02 22.54 -1.10
C TYR A 64 -11.94 23.32 -0.16
N MET A 65 -12.11 22.86 1.09
CA MET A 65 -12.90 23.58 2.10
C MET A 65 -12.22 24.87 2.55
N GLU A 66 -10.93 24.83 2.90
CA GLU A 66 -10.19 25.98 3.41
C GLU A 66 -9.95 27.06 2.35
N LEU A 67 -9.77 26.66 1.08
CA LEU A 67 -9.63 27.58 -0.06
C LEU A 67 -10.99 28.00 -0.65
N GLU A 68 -12.10 27.48 -0.16
CA GLU A 68 -13.44 27.67 -0.77
C GLU A 68 -13.40 27.40 -2.29
N ALA A 69 -12.71 26.33 -2.68
CA ALA A 69 -12.44 26.04 -4.08
C ALA A 69 -13.72 25.59 -4.82
N PRO A 70 -13.95 26.05 -6.07
CA PRO A 70 -15.07 25.57 -6.90
C PRO A 70 -14.83 24.12 -7.33
N LEU A 71 -15.91 23.39 -7.64
CA LEU A 71 -15.84 22.02 -8.14
C LEU A 71 -15.79 21.91 -9.67
N THR A 72 -15.73 23.03 -10.37
CA THR A 72 -15.81 23.07 -11.84
C THR A 72 -14.74 22.22 -12.51
N GLY A 73 -13.50 22.21 -11.99
CA GLY A 73 -12.43 21.38 -12.54
C GLY A 73 -12.67 19.89 -12.35
N ILE A 74 -13.17 19.49 -11.17
CA ILE A 74 -13.57 18.09 -10.90
C ILE A 74 -14.75 17.72 -11.81
N GLU A 75 -15.76 18.58 -11.97
CA GLU A 75 -16.89 18.34 -12.86
C GLU A 75 -16.46 18.12 -14.31
N LEU A 76 -15.58 18.97 -14.84
CA LEU A 76 -15.04 18.83 -16.18
C LEU A 76 -14.23 17.53 -16.34
N HIS A 77 -13.46 17.17 -15.32
CA HIS A 77 -12.69 15.94 -15.31
C HIS A 77 -13.59 14.70 -15.35
N LEU A 78 -14.62 14.63 -14.51
CA LEU A 78 -15.56 13.50 -14.44
C LEU A 78 -16.41 13.38 -15.71
N ASN A 79 -16.81 14.49 -16.34
CA ASN A 79 -17.60 14.50 -17.56
C ASN A 79 -16.76 14.49 -18.85
N SER A 80 -15.45 14.21 -18.74
CA SER A 80 -14.58 14.08 -19.92
C SER A 80 -14.98 12.87 -20.76
N PRO A 81 -14.86 12.95 -22.12
CA PRO A 81 -15.04 11.78 -23.00
C PRO A 81 -14.09 10.61 -22.66
N GLU A 82 -12.97 10.88 -21.98
CA GLU A 82 -12.01 9.88 -21.54
C GLU A 82 -12.53 9.01 -20.39
N ASP A 83 -13.60 9.41 -19.70
CA ASP A 83 -14.20 8.62 -18.63
C ASP A 83 -14.59 7.20 -19.07
N SER A 84 -15.05 7.05 -20.30
CA SER A 84 -15.41 5.73 -20.87
C SER A 84 -14.23 4.78 -21.05
N LEU A 85 -12.99 5.26 -20.95
CA LEU A 85 -11.75 4.50 -21.06
C LEU A 85 -11.16 4.10 -19.69
N ASP A 86 -11.72 4.63 -18.58
CA ASP A 86 -11.26 4.40 -17.22
C ASP A 86 -11.85 3.09 -16.66
N THR A 87 -11.21 1.98 -16.97
CA THR A 87 -11.70 0.64 -16.61
C THR A 87 -11.26 0.17 -15.22
N ASP A 88 -10.30 0.85 -14.58
CA ASP A 88 -9.66 0.45 -13.33
C ASP A 88 -9.64 1.56 -12.26
N GLU A 89 -10.52 2.56 -12.43
CA GLU A 89 -10.75 3.66 -11.46
C GLU A 89 -9.52 4.57 -11.25
N ALA A 90 -8.45 4.35 -11.99
CA ALA A 90 -7.19 5.08 -11.84
C ALA A 90 -7.34 6.58 -12.13
N ARG A 91 -8.27 6.94 -13.03
CA ARG A 91 -8.49 8.33 -13.44
C ARG A 91 -9.42 9.10 -12.49
N THR A 92 -10.54 8.51 -12.10
CA THR A 92 -11.64 9.20 -11.41
C THR A 92 -11.74 8.89 -9.92
N GLY A 93 -11.12 7.81 -9.45
CA GLY A 93 -11.28 7.34 -8.08
C GLY A 93 -10.89 8.37 -7.02
N LEU A 94 -9.77 9.09 -7.21
CA LEU A 94 -9.37 10.15 -6.26
C LEU A 94 -10.38 11.30 -6.23
N ALA A 95 -10.85 11.74 -7.39
CA ALA A 95 -11.83 12.82 -7.50
C ALA A 95 -13.16 12.46 -6.82
N LEU A 96 -13.65 11.23 -7.02
CA LEU A 96 -14.87 10.72 -6.38
C LEU A 96 -14.71 10.64 -4.86
N ALA A 97 -13.58 10.14 -4.35
CA ALA A 97 -13.31 10.11 -2.91
C ALA A 97 -13.22 11.51 -2.30
N VAL A 98 -12.61 12.48 -3.00
CA VAL A 98 -12.59 13.90 -2.57
C VAL A 98 -14.01 14.45 -2.48
N LEU A 99 -14.86 14.22 -3.49
CA LEU A 99 -16.27 14.64 -3.46
C LEU A 99 -17.01 13.98 -2.30
N GLY A 100 -16.74 12.72 -1.99
CA GLY A 100 -17.30 12.02 -0.84
C GLY A 100 -17.00 12.75 0.48
N HIS A 101 -15.74 13.13 0.72
CA HIS A 101 -15.37 13.89 1.91
C HIS A 101 -16.00 15.29 1.93
N LEU A 102 -16.05 15.98 0.79
CA LEU A 102 -16.72 17.29 0.68
C LEU A 102 -18.21 17.20 0.99
N ALA A 103 -18.87 16.14 0.51
CA ALA A 103 -20.26 15.84 0.86
C ALA A 103 -20.42 15.60 2.39
N GLY A 104 -19.48 14.89 3.02
CA GLY A 104 -19.41 14.70 4.47
C GLY A 104 -19.24 16.00 5.25
N TYR A 105 -18.53 16.98 4.69
CA TYR A 105 -18.44 18.35 5.23
C TYR A 105 -19.67 19.22 4.92
N GLY A 106 -20.71 18.68 4.27
CA GLY A 106 -21.97 19.36 4.02
C GLY A 106 -22.01 20.16 2.70
N ARG A 107 -21.05 19.97 1.79
CA ARG A 107 -21.08 20.58 0.45
C ARG A 107 -22.14 19.92 -0.42
N ARG A 108 -23.25 20.62 -0.67
CA ARG A 108 -24.37 20.10 -1.47
C ARG A 108 -24.02 19.93 -2.94
N ASP A 109 -23.21 20.84 -3.49
CA ASP A 109 -22.71 20.75 -4.86
C ASP A 109 -21.88 19.45 -5.11
N ALA A 110 -21.14 18.98 -4.10
CA ALA A 110 -20.44 17.69 -4.18
C ALA A 110 -21.41 16.50 -4.20
N LEU A 111 -22.48 16.52 -3.38
CA LEU A 111 -23.54 15.50 -3.44
C LEU A 111 -24.23 15.47 -4.80
N ASP A 112 -24.57 16.64 -5.34
CA ASP A 112 -25.27 16.75 -6.62
C ASP A 112 -24.39 16.23 -7.77
N LEU A 113 -23.08 16.50 -7.73
CA LEU A 113 -22.12 16.01 -8.70
C LEU A 113 -21.95 14.47 -8.60
N LEU A 114 -21.85 13.90 -7.39
CA LEU A 114 -21.80 12.45 -7.17
C LEU A 114 -23.08 11.77 -7.71
N ARG A 115 -24.28 12.34 -7.44
CA ARG A 115 -25.54 11.81 -7.94
C ARG A 115 -25.57 11.81 -9.47
N ALA A 116 -25.17 12.92 -10.09
CA ALA A 116 -25.11 13.02 -11.57
C ALA A 116 -24.16 11.97 -12.14
N TYR A 117 -22.96 11.85 -11.60
CA TYR A 117 -21.95 10.89 -12.07
C TYR A 117 -22.40 9.43 -11.86
N THR A 118 -23.08 9.11 -10.76
CA THR A 118 -23.66 7.77 -10.53
C THR A 118 -24.59 7.32 -11.65
N THR A 119 -25.30 8.28 -12.28
CA THR A 119 -26.22 7.94 -13.40
C THR A 119 -25.51 7.76 -14.73
N THR A 120 -24.42 8.47 -15.01
CA THR A 120 -23.79 8.54 -16.33
C THR A 120 -22.35 8.04 -16.37
N GLY A 121 -21.61 8.13 -15.28
CA GLY A 121 -20.17 7.84 -15.22
C GLY A 121 -19.82 6.37 -15.34
N THR A 122 -18.61 6.07 -15.77
CA THR A 122 -18.09 4.70 -15.90
C THR A 122 -17.87 4.07 -14.52
N ASN A 123 -17.28 4.79 -13.58
CA ASN A 123 -17.02 4.33 -12.20
C ASN A 123 -18.20 4.68 -11.24
N TRP A 124 -19.43 4.55 -11.74
CA TRP A 124 -20.66 4.85 -11.03
C TRP A 124 -20.79 4.10 -9.68
N ALA A 125 -20.23 2.87 -9.60
CA ALA A 125 -20.30 2.04 -8.40
C ALA A 125 -19.55 2.70 -7.23
N TRP A 126 -18.37 3.24 -7.48
CA TRP A 126 -17.63 4.01 -6.47
C TRP A 126 -18.41 5.25 -6.03
N ALA A 127 -18.95 6.02 -6.99
CA ALA A 127 -19.78 7.19 -6.64
C ALA A 127 -21.01 6.79 -5.81
N LEU A 128 -21.63 5.64 -6.09
CA LEU A 128 -22.75 5.10 -5.33
C LEU A 128 -22.31 4.71 -3.89
N ASP A 129 -21.15 4.10 -3.72
CA ASP A 129 -20.61 3.78 -2.39
C ASP A 129 -20.36 5.06 -1.58
N GLU A 130 -19.81 6.12 -2.19
CA GLU A 130 -19.63 7.43 -1.54
C GLU A 130 -20.97 8.06 -1.12
N LEU A 131 -21.99 7.97 -1.97
CA LEU A 131 -23.36 8.43 -1.64
C LEU A 131 -23.99 7.56 -0.56
N ALA A 132 -23.80 6.25 -0.60
CA ALA A 132 -24.36 5.34 0.39
C ALA A 132 -23.89 5.64 1.82
N LEU A 133 -22.70 6.21 1.98
CA LEU A 133 -22.19 6.65 3.28
C LEU A 133 -22.81 7.97 3.76
N ARG A 134 -23.24 8.85 2.86
CA ARG A 134 -23.48 10.28 3.20
C ARG A 134 -24.82 10.83 2.81
N ASP A 135 -25.47 10.23 1.82
CA ASP A 135 -26.74 10.74 1.30
C ASP A 135 -27.95 10.22 2.08
N THR A 136 -29.12 10.82 1.83
CA THR A 136 -30.37 10.41 2.47
C THR A 136 -30.94 9.15 1.79
N ASP A 137 -31.75 8.37 2.55
CA ASP A 137 -32.41 7.20 1.99
C ASP A 137 -33.35 7.56 0.83
N GLU A 138 -34.01 8.71 0.91
CA GLU A 138 -34.91 9.21 -0.15
C GLU A 138 -34.13 9.48 -1.45
N ALA A 139 -32.99 10.14 -1.35
CA ALA A 139 -32.15 10.42 -2.52
C ALA A 139 -31.56 9.13 -3.12
N LEU A 140 -31.12 8.18 -2.30
CA LEU A 140 -30.64 6.87 -2.75
C LEU A 140 -31.74 6.08 -3.45
N LEU A 141 -32.98 6.10 -2.92
CA LEU A 141 -34.13 5.46 -3.58
C LEU A 141 -34.44 6.09 -4.94
N ALA A 142 -34.30 7.41 -5.06
CA ALA A 142 -34.52 8.12 -6.32
C ALA A 142 -33.47 7.75 -7.42
N LEU A 143 -32.29 7.30 -7.06
CA LEU A 143 -31.25 6.87 -8.00
C LEU A 143 -31.48 5.45 -8.56
N ALA A 144 -32.29 4.63 -7.87
CA ALA A 144 -32.47 3.23 -8.24
C ALA A 144 -32.85 2.99 -9.72
N PRO A 145 -33.82 3.72 -10.31
CA PRO A 145 -34.17 3.49 -11.72
C PRO A 145 -32.98 3.68 -12.67
N ALA A 146 -32.26 4.79 -12.54
CA ALA A 146 -31.15 5.12 -13.42
C ALA A 146 -29.97 4.13 -13.29
N VAL A 147 -29.68 3.65 -12.07
CA VAL A 147 -28.63 2.64 -11.87
C VAL A 147 -29.10 1.27 -12.37
N LEU A 148 -30.36 0.87 -12.13
CA LEU A 148 -30.86 -0.43 -12.56
C LEU A 148 -31.03 -0.55 -14.08
N ASP A 149 -31.25 0.57 -14.78
CA ASP A 149 -31.28 0.61 -16.25
C ASP A 149 -29.95 0.23 -16.91
N ARG A 150 -28.84 0.26 -16.14
CA ARG A 150 -27.52 -0.22 -16.62
C ARG A 150 -27.46 -1.73 -16.79
N PHE A 151 -28.37 -2.47 -16.14
CA PHE A 151 -28.41 -3.93 -16.16
C PHE A 151 -29.59 -4.42 -17.03
N PRO A 152 -29.36 -4.82 -18.29
CA PRO A 152 -30.43 -5.30 -19.18
C PRO A 152 -31.27 -6.40 -18.55
N ALA A 153 -32.52 -6.52 -18.92
CA ALA A 153 -33.35 -7.62 -18.48
C ALA A 153 -32.87 -8.93 -19.12
N GLY A 154 -32.70 -9.98 -18.30
CA GLY A 154 -32.30 -11.30 -18.75
C GLY A 154 -31.09 -11.86 -17.95
N PRO A 155 -30.70 -13.12 -18.27
CA PRO A 155 -29.70 -13.85 -17.47
C PRO A 155 -28.33 -13.16 -17.37
N GLU A 156 -27.87 -12.49 -18.42
CA GLU A 156 -26.60 -11.76 -18.45
C GLU A 156 -26.64 -10.54 -17.53
N GLY A 157 -27.64 -9.65 -17.74
CA GLY A 157 -27.77 -8.46 -16.87
C GLY A 157 -28.11 -8.81 -15.41
N ASP A 158 -28.77 -9.95 -15.16
CA ASP A 158 -28.96 -10.44 -13.78
C ASP A 158 -27.66 -10.98 -13.16
N ALA A 159 -26.76 -11.50 -13.99
CA ALA A 159 -25.43 -11.91 -13.51
C ALA A 159 -24.55 -10.68 -13.19
N GLU A 160 -24.57 -9.65 -14.06
CA GLU A 160 -23.88 -8.39 -13.83
C GLU A 160 -24.42 -7.66 -12.59
N LEU A 161 -25.73 -7.61 -12.41
CA LEU A 161 -26.36 -7.04 -11.22
C LEU A 161 -25.93 -7.77 -9.95
N ARG A 162 -25.89 -9.10 -9.96
CA ARG A 162 -25.41 -9.90 -8.83
C ARG A 162 -23.95 -9.60 -8.50
N GLU A 163 -23.11 -9.44 -9.53
CA GLU A 163 -21.71 -9.09 -9.32
C GLU A 163 -21.58 -7.67 -8.72
N ALA A 164 -22.30 -6.68 -9.23
CA ALA A 164 -22.32 -5.33 -8.70
C ALA A 164 -22.78 -5.28 -7.22
N VAL A 165 -23.87 -5.99 -6.88
CA VAL A 165 -24.35 -6.09 -5.50
C VAL A 165 -23.31 -6.74 -4.57
N ARG A 166 -22.56 -7.73 -5.06
CA ARG A 166 -21.52 -8.43 -4.28
C ARG A 166 -20.24 -7.62 -4.15
N ALA A 167 -19.90 -6.84 -5.17
CA ALA A 167 -18.70 -6.02 -5.20
C ALA A 167 -18.84 -4.73 -4.40
N ALA A 168 -20.07 -4.30 -4.09
CA ALA A 168 -20.35 -3.05 -3.37
C ALA A 168 -19.59 -2.98 -2.04
N TYR A 169 -18.79 -1.94 -1.87
CA TYR A 169 -18.07 -1.68 -0.63
C TYR A 169 -19.06 -1.24 0.46
N GLU A 170 -20.02 -0.36 0.13
CA GLU A 170 -21.08 0.07 1.03
C GLU A 170 -22.47 -0.39 0.52
N PRO A 171 -23.02 -1.47 1.09
CA PRO A 171 -24.24 -2.09 0.55
C PRO A 171 -25.54 -1.39 0.94
N ARG A 172 -25.51 -0.19 1.56
CA ARG A 172 -26.72 0.49 2.06
C ARG A 172 -27.71 0.79 0.93
N ALA A 173 -27.28 1.32 -0.20
CA ALA A 173 -28.13 1.61 -1.33
C ALA A 173 -28.81 0.34 -1.86
N TRP A 174 -28.05 -0.75 -2.03
CA TRP A 174 -28.55 -2.04 -2.48
C TRP A 174 -29.57 -2.67 -1.53
N ARG A 175 -29.35 -2.53 -0.21
CA ARG A 175 -30.33 -2.98 0.82
C ARG A 175 -31.63 -2.20 0.77
N LEU A 176 -31.57 -0.88 0.58
CA LEU A 176 -32.75 -0.04 0.39
C LEU A 176 -33.53 -0.44 -0.87
N TRP A 177 -32.82 -0.63 -1.98
CA TRP A 177 -33.44 -1.02 -3.25
C TRP A 177 -34.03 -2.43 -3.22
N ALA A 178 -33.41 -3.37 -2.53
CA ALA A 178 -33.94 -4.74 -2.38
C ALA A 178 -35.34 -4.79 -1.75
N ALA A 179 -35.67 -3.82 -0.89
CA ALA A 179 -37.01 -3.71 -0.32
C ALA A 179 -38.10 -3.31 -1.35
N HIS A 180 -37.71 -2.70 -2.46
CA HIS A 180 -38.64 -2.15 -3.48
C HIS A 180 -38.50 -2.83 -4.85
N HIS A 181 -37.41 -3.49 -5.12
CA HIS A 181 -37.05 -4.11 -6.41
C HIS A 181 -36.74 -5.59 -6.23
N PRO A 182 -37.67 -6.52 -6.59
CA PRO A 182 -37.47 -7.97 -6.46
C PRO A 182 -36.22 -8.50 -7.15
N ARG A 183 -35.81 -7.87 -8.26
CA ARG A 183 -34.59 -8.21 -9.01
C ARG A 183 -33.32 -7.97 -8.19
N VAL A 184 -33.29 -6.88 -7.42
CA VAL A 184 -32.17 -6.56 -6.49
C VAL A 184 -32.18 -7.51 -5.30
N ALA A 185 -33.37 -7.82 -4.76
CA ALA A 185 -33.51 -8.80 -3.67
C ALA A 185 -32.94 -10.16 -4.09
N ALA A 186 -33.31 -10.66 -5.28
CA ALA A 186 -32.80 -11.92 -5.84
C ALA A 186 -31.28 -11.87 -6.09
N ALA A 187 -30.73 -10.72 -6.49
CA ALA A 187 -29.28 -10.55 -6.69
C ALA A 187 -28.49 -10.64 -5.37
N GLY A 188 -29.09 -10.18 -4.25
CA GLY A 188 -28.49 -10.24 -2.92
C GLY A 188 -28.52 -11.63 -2.27
N GLU A 189 -29.29 -12.59 -2.80
CA GLU A 189 -29.32 -13.95 -2.27
C GLU A 189 -27.99 -14.68 -2.53
N GLN A 190 -27.31 -15.08 -1.45
CA GLN A 190 -26.09 -15.88 -1.54
C GLN A 190 -26.40 -17.34 -1.81
N SER A 191 -25.91 -17.88 -2.92
CA SER A 191 -25.96 -19.33 -3.14
C SER A 191 -24.90 -20.03 -2.27
N PRO A 192 -25.30 -21.04 -1.44
CA PRO A 192 -24.33 -21.84 -0.70
C PRO A 192 -23.29 -22.54 -1.58
N PHE A 193 -23.58 -22.71 -2.86
CA PHE A 193 -22.73 -23.38 -3.84
C PHE A 193 -21.48 -22.56 -4.22
N ASP A 194 -21.58 -21.23 -4.23
CA ASP A 194 -20.45 -20.34 -4.58
C ASP A 194 -19.33 -20.37 -3.53
N LEU A 195 -19.67 -20.57 -2.26
CA LEU A 195 -18.69 -20.75 -1.17
C LEU A 195 -17.98 -22.10 -1.27
N TRP A 196 -18.66 -23.14 -1.75
CA TRP A 196 -18.10 -24.48 -1.94
C TRP A 196 -17.11 -24.53 -3.10
N GLN A 197 -17.40 -23.90 -4.23
CA GLN A 197 -16.51 -23.88 -5.39
C GLN A 197 -15.16 -23.19 -5.10
N ARG A 198 -15.15 -22.15 -4.27
CA ARG A 198 -13.90 -21.48 -3.85
C ARG A 198 -13.01 -22.39 -2.99
N GLN A 199 -13.58 -23.35 -2.28
CA GLN A 199 -12.83 -24.32 -1.48
C GLN A 199 -12.32 -25.49 -2.30
N LEU A 200 -13.02 -25.91 -3.34
CA LEU A 200 -12.66 -27.05 -4.20
C LEU A 200 -11.53 -26.74 -5.19
N ASN A 201 -11.29 -25.47 -5.55
CA ASN A 201 -10.27 -25.06 -6.51
C ASN A 201 -8.88 -24.83 -5.90
N ARG A 202 -8.58 -25.35 -4.71
CA ARG A 202 -7.22 -25.35 -4.18
C ARG A 202 -6.43 -26.47 -4.84
N PRO A 203 -5.36 -26.16 -5.64
CA PRO A 203 -4.49 -27.20 -6.15
C PRO A 203 -3.83 -27.90 -4.97
N GLY A 204 -4.17 -29.14 -4.78
CA GLY A 204 -3.61 -30.02 -3.75
C GLY A 204 -2.67 -31.06 -4.38
N VAL A 205 -1.92 -31.74 -3.52
CA VAL A 205 -1.06 -32.86 -3.91
C VAL A 205 -1.94 -33.98 -4.48
N THR A 206 -1.59 -34.47 -5.67
CA THR A 206 -2.21 -35.68 -6.20
C THR A 206 -1.81 -36.87 -5.30
N PRO A 207 -2.75 -37.68 -4.82
CA PRO A 207 -2.38 -38.85 -3.99
C PRO A 207 -1.35 -39.74 -4.67
N GLY A 208 -0.28 -40.10 -3.93
CA GLY A 208 0.79 -40.96 -4.41
C GLY A 208 1.98 -40.24 -5.05
N TRP A 209 2.02 -38.90 -5.09
CA TRP A 209 3.20 -38.19 -5.54
C TRP A 209 4.39 -38.37 -4.58
N SER A 210 5.56 -38.61 -5.16
CA SER A 210 6.86 -38.60 -4.47
C SER A 210 7.49 -37.20 -4.49
N THR A 211 8.56 -37.00 -3.71
CA THR A 211 9.38 -35.77 -3.74
C THR A 211 9.88 -35.48 -5.16
N ALA A 212 10.31 -36.50 -5.89
CA ALA A 212 10.78 -36.35 -7.30
C ALA A 212 9.67 -35.89 -8.24
N ASP A 213 8.43 -36.42 -8.07
CA ASP A 213 7.29 -35.99 -8.91
C ASP A 213 6.93 -34.53 -8.67
N VAL A 214 6.96 -34.05 -7.41
CA VAL A 214 6.69 -32.65 -7.07
C VAL A 214 7.76 -31.74 -7.66
N LEU A 215 9.03 -32.11 -7.58
CA LEU A 215 10.14 -31.33 -8.17
C LEU A 215 10.03 -31.28 -9.70
N ALA A 216 9.72 -32.42 -10.36
CA ALA A 216 9.50 -32.46 -11.79
C ALA A 216 8.28 -31.58 -12.22
N TRP A 217 7.21 -31.61 -11.43
CA TRP A 217 6.04 -30.74 -11.66
C TRP A 217 6.36 -29.26 -11.50
N ALA A 218 7.23 -28.89 -10.55
CA ALA A 218 7.63 -27.50 -10.34
C ALA A 218 8.27 -26.87 -11.58
N ASP A 219 8.94 -27.69 -12.42
CA ASP A 219 9.61 -27.25 -13.64
C ASP A 219 8.70 -27.31 -14.89
N GLN A 220 7.53 -27.94 -14.80
CA GLN A 220 6.61 -28.06 -15.94
C GLN A 220 5.89 -26.74 -16.20
N GLY A 221 5.80 -26.32 -17.48
CA GLY A 221 4.92 -25.27 -17.96
C GLY A 221 5.61 -24.12 -18.65
N ASP A 222 4.85 -23.49 -19.52
CA ASP A 222 5.30 -22.38 -20.35
C ASP A 222 5.64 -21.16 -19.46
N SER A 223 6.86 -20.69 -19.54
CA SER A 223 7.42 -19.62 -18.70
C SER A 223 7.07 -18.22 -19.23
N ALA A 224 6.05 -18.08 -20.06
CA ALA A 224 5.71 -16.81 -20.71
C ALA A 224 5.25 -15.71 -19.71
N ALA A 225 4.72 -16.09 -18.53
CA ALA A 225 4.35 -15.11 -17.51
C ALA A 225 5.48 -15.00 -16.46
N PRO A 226 6.03 -13.80 -16.18
CA PRO A 226 7.16 -13.60 -15.27
C PRO A 226 7.01 -14.24 -13.89
N ASP A 227 5.78 -14.28 -13.38
CA ASP A 227 5.47 -14.79 -12.03
C ASP A 227 4.94 -16.23 -12.00
N ALA A 228 4.77 -16.87 -13.15
CA ALA A 228 4.21 -18.23 -13.22
C ALA A 228 5.13 -19.25 -12.52
N LEU A 229 6.44 -19.15 -12.74
CA LEU A 229 7.44 -20.01 -12.10
C LEU A 229 7.46 -19.80 -10.58
N ALA A 230 7.42 -18.55 -10.11
CA ALA A 230 7.42 -18.24 -8.68
C ALA A 230 6.18 -18.80 -7.98
N ARG A 231 4.98 -18.62 -8.59
CA ARG A 231 3.74 -19.20 -8.06
C ARG A 231 3.77 -20.72 -8.01
N ARG A 232 4.29 -21.36 -9.05
CA ARG A 232 4.41 -22.82 -9.12
C ARG A 232 5.42 -23.35 -8.12
N ALA A 233 6.60 -22.73 -8.02
CA ALA A 233 7.60 -23.08 -7.01
C ALA A 233 7.06 -22.94 -5.58
N ALA A 234 6.27 -21.90 -5.31
CA ALA A 234 5.60 -21.73 -4.02
C ALA A 234 4.55 -22.83 -3.75
N ALA A 235 3.80 -23.24 -4.76
CA ALA A 235 2.85 -24.36 -4.64
C ALA A 235 3.58 -25.69 -4.43
N ALA A 236 4.66 -25.94 -5.19
CA ALA A 236 5.50 -27.15 -5.05
C ALA A 236 6.14 -27.23 -3.66
N ALA A 237 6.68 -26.13 -3.13
CA ALA A 237 7.24 -26.12 -1.77
C ALA A 237 6.21 -26.54 -0.70
N ARG A 238 4.96 -26.08 -0.83
CA ARG A 238 3.86 -26.55 0.07
C ARG A 238 3.58 -28.05 -0.11
N CYS A 239 3.61 -28.55 -1.36
CA CYS A 239 3.44 -29.98 -1.63
C CYS A 239 4.60 -30.79 -1.04
N LEU A 240 5.83 -30.33 -1.16
CA LEU A 240 7.01 -30.95 -0.54
C LEU A 240 6.84 -31.13 0.96
N THR A 241 6.26 -30.16 1.66
CA THR A 241 6.00 -30.26 3.11
C THR A 241 5.12 -31.48 3.47
N ALA A 242 4.28 -31.95 2.55
CA ALA A 242 3.40 -33.10 2.79
C ALA A 242 4.00 -34.45 2.36
N VAL A 243 4.97 -34.47 1.42
CA VAL A 243 5.46 -35.71 0.81
C VAL A 243 6.91 -36.06 1.17
N VAL A 244 7.73 -35.06 1.54
CA VAL A 244 9.16 -35.25 1.85
C VAL A 244 9.35 -36.13 3.06
N ARG A 245 10.27 -37.07 2.95
CA ARG A 245 10.73 -37.96 4.02
C ARG A 245 12.18 -37.64 4.36
N PRO A 246 12.68 -38.03 5.55
CA PRO A 246 14.08 -37.81 5.93
C PRO A 246 15.10 -38.33 4.95
N GLU A 247 14.81 -39.45 4.28
CA GLU A 247 15.66 -40.05 3.26
C GLU A 247 15.75 -39.24 1.96
N ASP A 248 14.83 -38.29 1.72
CA ASP A 248 14.80 -37.46 0.52
C ASP A 248 15.72 -36.22 0.63
N ALA A 249 16.34 -35.97 1.78
CA ALA A 249 17.20 -34.79 1.98
C ALA A 249 18.32 -34.67 0.92
N PRO A 250 19.05 -35.71 0.52
CA PRO A 250 20.05 -35.60 -0.54
C PRO A 250 19.46 -35.20 -1.90
N LEU A 251 18.26 -35.68 -2.23
CA LEU A 251 17.53 -35.31 -3.44
C LEU A 251 17.14 -33.81 -3.45
N LEU A 252 16.67 -33.29 -2.30
CA LEU A 252 16.34 -31.89 -2.17
C LEU A 252 17.56 -30.98 -2.26
N HIS A 253 18.68 -31.36 -1.63
CA HIS A 253 19.92 -30.59 -1.72
C HIS A 253 20.47 -30.59 -3.14
N ASP A 254 20.44 -31.73 -3.83
CA ASP A 254 20.85 -31.81 -5.23
C ASP A 254 19.93 -30.99 -6.15
N ALA A 255 18.61 -31.11 -5.97
CA ALA A 255 17.66 -30.33 -6.73
C ALA A 255 17.84 -28.82 -6.50
N ALA A 256 18.15 -28.39 -5.28
CA ALA A 256 18.41 -26.98 -4.94
C ALA A 256 19.73 -26.46 -5.56
N ALA A 257 20.74 -27.31 -5.68
CA ALA A 257 22.05 -26.95 -6.22
C ALA A 257 22.10 -27.02 -7.76
N HIS A 258 21.55 -28.08 -8.34
CA HIS A 258 21.81 -28.45 -9.75
C HIS A 258 20.55 -28.69 -10.58
N GLY A 259 19.36 -28.71 -9.95
CA GLY A 259 18.11 -29.00 -10.64
C GLY A 259 17.70 -27.88 -11.64
N PRO A 260 16.72 -28.13 -12.51
CA PRO A 260 16.17 -27.10 -13.37
C PRO A 260 15.49 -25.99 -12.54
N ALA A 261 15.30 -24.80 -13.14
CA ALA A 261 14.96 -23.58 -12.42
C ALA A 261 13.74 -23.72 -11.48
N GLY A 262 12.66 -24.37 -11.94
CA GLY A 262 11.46 -24.58 -11.13
C GLY A 262 11.69 -25.47 -9.92
N ALA A 263 12.41 -26.59 -10.12
CA ALA A 263 12.77 -27.51 -9.06
C ALA A 263 13.73 -26.86 -8.05
N ARG A 264 14.73 -26.11 -8.52
CA ARG A 264 15.65 -25.34 -7.65
C ARG A 264 14.90 -24.35 -6.76
N CYS A 265 14.04 -23.53 -7.35
CA CYS A 265 13.24 -22.54 -6.60
C CYS A 265 12.32 -23.22 -5.57
N ALA A 266 11.69 -24.34 -5.92
CA ALA A 266 10.83 -25.10 -5.01
C ALA A 266 11.61 -25.74 -3.86
N ALA A 267 12.74 -26.40 -4.17
CA ALA A 267 13.61 -27.05 -3.19
C ALA A 267 14.23 -26.03 -2.23
N LEU A 268 14.81 -24.92 -2.74
CA LEU A 268 15.35 -23.83 -1.92
C LEU A 268 14.30 -23.27 -0.97
N ARG A 269 13.09 -23.00 -1.47
CA ARG A 269 12.00 -22.50 -0.64
C ARG A 269 11.63 -23.47 0.46
N HIS A 270 11.48 -24.75 0.15
CA HIS A 270 11.17 -25.78 1.13
C HIS A 270 12.28 -25.87 2.20
N LEU A 271 13.56 -25.92 1.81
CA LEU A 271 14.69 -25.99 2.73
C LEU A 271 14.75 -24.76 3.68
N VAL A 272 14.50 -23.56 3.16
CA VAL A 272 14.43 -22.34 3.98
C VAL A 272 13.26 -22.41 4.98
N GLU A 273 12.08 -22.84 4.54
CA GLU A 273 10.87 -22.96 5.38
C GLU A 273 11.07 -24.03 6.48
N GLN A 274 11.83 -25.11 6.18
CA GLN A 274 12.21 -26.15 7.14
C GLN A 274 13.45 -25.78 7.99
N ARG A 275 14.06 -24.63 7.76
CA ARG A 275 15.28 -24.18 8.45
C ARG A 275 16.45 -25.15 8.29
N ASP A 276 16.61 -25.73 7.08
CA ASP A 276 17.70 -26.64 6.79
C ASP A 276 19.06 -25.93 6.93
N PRO A 277 20.06 -26.51 7.60
CA PRO A 277 21.37 -25.90 7.79
C PRO A 277 22.11 -25.57 6.48
N ALA A 278 21.89 -26.35 5.41
CA ALA A 278 22.51 -26.12 4.11
C ALA A 278 21.85 -24.95 3.32
N ALA A 279 20.67 -24.48 3.73
CA ALA A 279 19.90 -23.49 2.98
C ALA A 279 20.69 -22.20 2.69
N ALA A 280 21.49 -21.71 3.64
CA ALA A 280 22.28 -20.50 3.47
C ALA A 280 23.36 -20.64 2.38
N ALA A 281 24.09 -21.74 2.35
CA ALA A 281 25.11 -22.00 1.34
C ALA A 281 24.49 -22.23 -0.05
N LEU A 282 23.33 -22.88 -0.11
CA LEU A 282 22.57 -23.09 -1.35
C LEU A 282 22.02 -21.77 -1.91
N ILE A 283 21.54 -20.87 -1.06
CA ILE A 283 21.13 -19.51 -1.45
C ILE A 283 22.31 -18.71 -2.00
N GLU A 284 23.47 -18.75 -1.33
CA GLU A 284 24.69 -18.06 -1.79
C GLU A 284 25.09 -18.51 -3.20
N THR A 285 25.04 -19.81 -3.45
CA THR A 285 25.30 -20.39 -4.77
C THR A 285 24.23 -19.97 -5.80
N ALA A 286 22.97 -20.02 -5.43
CA ALA A 286 21.85 -19.68 -6.30
C ALA A 286 21.77 -18.17 -6.61
N ALA A 287 22.26 -17.30 -5.73
CA ALA A 287 22.34 -15.86 -5.95
C ALA A 287 23.39 -15.46 -7.02
N ALA A 288 24.32 -16.38 -7.35
CA ALA A 288 25.32 -16.21 -8.40
C ALA A 288 24.98 -17.01 -9.69
N ASP A 289 23.74 -17.51 -9.82
CA ASP A 289 23.31 -18.31 -10.96
C ASP A 289 23.19 -17.50 -12.25
N LEU A 290 23.25 -18.19 -13.40
CA LEU A 290 23.00 -17.59 -14.70
C LEU A 290 21.51 -17.33 -14.99
N ASP A 291 20.62 -18.10 -14.37
CA ASP A 291 19.17 -17.92 -14.50
C ASP A 291 18.68 -16.86 -13.51
N HIS A 292 18.35 -15.68 -14.04
CA HIS A 292 17.86 -14.55 -13.24
C HIS A 292 16.61 -14.88 -12.41
N ARG A 293 15.81 -15.90 -12.77
CA ARG A 293 14.64 -16.36 -12.02
C ARG A 293 15.07 -17.06 -10.74
N VAL A 294 16.13 -17.87 -10.81
CA VAL A 294 16.74 -18.54 -9.65
C VAL A 294 17.38 -17.50 -8.74
N VAL A 295 18.14 -16.55 -9.31
CA VAL A 295 18.73 -15.41 -8.56
C VAL A 295 17.64 -14.65 -7.80
N ARG A 296 16.59 -14.23 -8.48
CA ARG A 296 15.48 -13.48 -7.84
C ARG A 296 14.85 -14.29 -6.70
N ALA A 297 14.52 -15.54 -6.95
CA ALA A 297 13.91 -16.41 -5.94
C ALA A 297 14.82 -16.60 -4.72
N SER A 298 16.13 -16.80 -4.92
CA SER A 298 17.10 -16.96 -3.83
C SER A 298 17.20 -15.70 -2.96
N LEU A 299 17.23 -14.51 -3.57
CA LEU A 299 17.28 -13.23 -2.86
C LEU A 299 16.00 -12.94 -2.09
N GLU A 300 14.82 -13.32 -2.63
CA GLU A 300 13.55 -13.23 -1.91
C GLU A 300 13.50 -14.21 -0.72
N LEU A 301 14.02 -15.41 -0.88
CA LEU A 301 14.06 -16.44 0.17
C LEU A 301 15.02 -16.05 1.31
N LEU A 302 16.11 -15.36 1.00
CA LEU A 302 17.01 -14.82 2.02
C LEU A 302 16.26 -13.97 3.05
N GLY A 303 15.37 -13.09 2.61
CA GLY A 303 14.53 -12.28 3.50
C GLY A 303 13.58 -13.08 4.40
N ARG A 304 13.35 -14.37 4.11
CA ARG A 304 12.52 -15.28 4.92
C ARG A 304 13.31 -16.10 5.93
N MET A 305 14.63 -16.12 5.81
CA MET A 305 15.49 -16.84 6.75
C MET A 305 15.37 -16.26 8.16
N ARG A 306 15.45 -17.10 9.16
CA ARG A 306 15.37 -16.72 10.56
C ARG A 306 16.37 -17.50 11.40
N GLY A 307 16.79 -16.92 12.51
CA GLY A 307 17.69 -17.54 13.48
C GLY A 307 19.13 -17.02 13.44
N PRO A 308 19.94 -17.37 14.43
CA PRO A 308 21.28 -16.82 14.60
C PRO A 308 22.24 -17.15 13.47
N GLU A 309 22.13 -18.33 12.87
CA GLU A 309 22.95 -18.75 11.71
C GLU A 309 22.65 -17.89 10.48
N ALA A 310 21.35 -17.62 10.19
CA ALA A 310 20.96 -16.73 9.11
C ALA A 310 21.55 -15.33 9.28
N LEU A 311 21.50 -14.78 10.49
CA LEU A 311 22.09 -13.48 10.81
C LEU A 311 23.62 -13.49 10.67
N ALA A 312 24.29 -14.57 11.08
CA ALA A 312 25.74 -14.70 10.91
C ALA A 312 26.14 -14.70 9.43
N HIS A 313 25.37 -15.40 8.58
CA HIS A 313 25.57 -15.36 7.14
C HIS A 313 25.28 -13.97 6.56
N ALA A 314 24.19 -13.33 6.97
CA ALA A 314 23.82 -11.99 6.51
C ALA A 314 24.91 -10.96 6.86
N ARG A 315 25.46 -10.99 8.09
CA ARG A 315 26.59 -10.13 8.51
C ARG A 315 27.80 -10.30 7.61
N ARG A 316 28.14 -11.57 7.28
CA ARG A 316 29.26 -11.89 6.38
C ARG A 316 29.02 -11.34 4.96
N TRP A 317 27.81 -11.52 4.41
CA TRP A 317 27.48 -11.06 3.06
C TRP A 317 27.32 -9.54 2.96
N ALA A 318 26.91 -8.89 4.05
CA ALA A 318 26.75 -7.44 4.12
C ALA A 318 28.06 -6.70 4.44
N ASP A 319 29.13 -7.42 4.81
CA ASP A 319 30.42 -6.80 5.18
C ASP A 319 31.12 -6.23 3.93
N PRO A 320 31.36 -4.91 3.86
CA PRO A 320 32.07 -4.27 2.75
C PRO A 320 33.48 -4.85 2.50
N ALA A 321 34.14 -5.37 3.57
CA ALA A 321 35.48 -5.93 3.47
C ALA A 321 35.54 -7.22 2.61
N THR A 322 34.40 -7.89 2.40
CA THR A 322 34.32 -9.09 1.56
C THR A 322 34.26 -8.80 0.05
N GLY A 323 34.29 -7.52 -0.35
CA GLY A 323 34.38 -7.07 -1.75
C GLY A 323 33.07 -7.12 -2.54
N GLY A 324 31.96 -7.43 -1.91
CA GLY A 324 30.65 -7.62 -2.56
C GLY A 324 29.57 -6.60 -2.15
N ALA A 325 29.94 -5.44 -1.59
CA ALA A 325 28.98 -4.46 -1.06
C ALA A 325 27.86 -4.07 -2.04
N ASP A 326 28.16 -3.97 -3.35
CA ASP A 326 27.21 -3.62 -4.39
C ASP A 326 26.44 -4.82 -4.95
N SER A 327 26.71 -6.03 -4.46
CA SER A 327 26.05 -7.23 -4.96
C SER A 327 24.58 -7.31 -4.51
N ALA A 328 23.73 -7.91 -5.32
CA ALA A 328 22.34 -8.15 -4.98
C ALA A 328 22.20 -9.01 -3.69
N LEU A 329 23.16 -9.91 -3.45
CA LEU A 329 23.24 -10.72 -2.24
C LEU A 329 23.50 -9.86 -1.00
N ALA A 330 24.48 -8.93 -1.07
CA ALA A 330 24.76 -8.00 0.02
C ALA A 330 23.55 -7.12 0.34
N GLN A 331 22.89 -6.57 -0.67
CA GLN A 331 21.69 -5.77 -0.49
C GLN A 331 20.54 -6.57 0.14
N ALA A 332 20.35 -7.84 -0.26
CA ALA A 332 19.34 -8.71 0.35
C ALA A 332 19.73 -9.09 1.80
N ALA A 333 21.01 -9.28 2.08
CA ALA A 333 21.53 -9.55 3.41
C ALA A 333 21.30 -8.35 4.36
N VAL A 334 21.57 -7.13 3.91
CA VAL A 334 21.27 -5.91 4.68
C VAL A 334 19.79 -5.79 4.99
N ARG A 335 18.90 -6.15 4.06
CA ARG A 335 17.44 -6.18 4.32
C ARG A 335 17.08 -7.21 5.39
N LEU A 336 17.69 -8.40 5.36
CA LEU A 336 17.49 -9.38 6.43
C LEU A 336 17.95 -8.84 7.80
N LEU A 337 19.07 -8.13 7.85
CA LEU A 337 19.54 -7.47 9.08
C LEU A 337 18.61 -6.33 9.50
N ALA A 338 18.05 -5.59 8.56
CA ALA A 338 17.03 -4.58 8.83
C ALA A 338 15.78 -5.19 9.46
N ASP A 339 15.32 -6.36 8.97
CA ASP A 339 14.12 -7.02 9.48
C ASP A 339 14.34 -7.74 10.82
N ALA A 340 15.45 -8.46 10.97
CA ALA A 340 15.65 -9.41 12.07
C ALA A 340 16.95 -9.24 12.84
N GLY A 341 17.84 -8.33 12.43
CA GLY A 341 19.13 -8.09 13.07
C GLY A 341 19.02 -7.52 14.49
N GLU A 342 20.15 -7.44 15.15
CA GLU A 342 20.34 -6.96 16.52
C GLU A 342 20.96 -5.55 16.51
N ALA A 343 21.05 -4.89 17.67
CA ALA A 343 21.60 -3.54 17.78
C ALA A 343 23.03 -3.39 17.20
N CYS A 344 23.86 -4.45 17.25
CA CYS A 344 25.20 -4.46 16.66
C CYS A 344 25.19 -4.37 15.12
N ASP A 345 24.05 -4.67 14.46
CA ASP A 345 23.89 -4.64 13.01
C ASP A 345 23.52 -3.24 12.49
N ALA A 346 23.18 -2.31 13.38
CA ALA A 346 22.76 -0.95 13.02
C ALA A 346 23.75 -0.26 12.04
N PRO A 347 25.07 -0.32 12.20
CA PRO A 347 26.00 0.31 11.25
C PRO A 347 25.90 -0.25 9.83
N LEU A 348 25.69 -1.57 9.67
CA LEU A 348 25.52 -2.21 8.36
C LEU A 348 24.21 -1.78 7.69
N VAL A 349 23.12 -1.71 8.47
CA VAL A 349 21.81 -1.29 7.96
C VAL A 349 21.83 0.19 7.57
N VAL A 350 22.48 1.07 8.37
CA VAL A 350 22.65 2.50 8.03
C VAL A 350 23.49 2.66 6.74
N ALA A 351 24.57 1.92 6.62
CA ALA A 351 25.40 1.95 5.40
C ALA A 351 24.58 1.49 4.17
N GLY A 352 23.79 0.42 4.32
CA GLY A 352 22.90 -0.07 3.24
C GLY A 352 21.80 0.93 2.88
N LEU A 353 21.23 1.66 3.86
CA LEU A 353 20.27 2.74 3.60
C LEU A 353 20.91 3.86 2.76
N HIS A 354 22.10 4.33 3.14
CA HIS A 354 22.81 5.35 2.36
C HIS A 354 23.15 4.88 0.95
N GLN A 355 23.62 3.66 0.81
CA GLN A 355 23.93 3.05 -0.48
C GLN A 355 22.69 2.94 -1.37
N TRP A 356 21.56 2.44 -0.81
CA TRP A 356 20.31 2.37 -1.57
C TRP A 356 19.89 3.73 -2.10
N ILE A 357 19.87 4.76 -1.24
CA ILE A 357 19.51 6.13 -1.63
C ILE A 357 20.45 6.66 -2.72
N SER A 358 21.74 6.39 -2.60
CA SER A 358 22.73 6.84 -3.59
C SER A 358 22.54 6.20 -4.97
N LEU A 359 22.15 4.92 -5.03
CA LEU A 359 22.02 4.16 -6.27
C LEU A 359 20.63 4.28 -6.91
N ASN A 360 19.58 4.32 -6.10
CA ASN A 360 18.19 4.18 -6.54
C ASN A 360 17.33 5.42 -6.19
N GLY A 361 17.87 6.39 -5.49
CA GLY A 361 17.09 7.50 -4.94
C GLY A 361 16.13 7.04 -3.83
N VAL A 362 15.07 7.84 -3.62
CA VAL A 362 14.07 7.60 -2.56
C VAL A 362 12.87 6.81 -3.08
N THR A 363 13.13 5.70 -3.75
CA THR A 363 12.11 4.85 -4.38
C THR A 363 12.34 3.36 -4.10
N GLY A 364 11.32 2.55 -4.32
CA GLY A 364 11.37 1.09 -4.28
C GLY A 364 11.05 0.47 -2.91
N ALA A 365 10.40 -0.69 -2.95
CA ALA A 365 9.93 -1.40 -1.75
C ALA A 365 11.04 -1.78 -0.75
N ALA A 366 12.26 -2.02 -1.24
CA ALA A 366 13.39 -2.34 -0.37
C ALA A 366 13.82 -1.17 0.53
N LEU A 367 13.61 0.09 0.10
CA LEU A 367 13.89 1.26 0.93
C LEU A 367 13.01 1.28 2.18
N GLY A 368 11.73 0.90 2.05
CA GLY A 368 10.82 0.79 3.20
C GLY A 368 11.35 -0.13 4.30
N SER A 369 11.81 -1.34 3.93
CA SER A 369 12.39 -2.28 4.90
C SER A 369 13.66 -1.72 5.58
N LEU A 370 14.49 -0.98 4.86
CA LEU A 370 15.69 -0.35 5.44
C LEU A 370 15.33 0.78 6.42
N VAL A 371 14.33 1.59 6.06
CA VAL A 371 13.78 2.66 6.93
C VAL A 371 13.21 2.07 8.21
N ASP A 372 12.38 1.03 8.12
CA ASP A 372 11.84 0.34 9.29
C ASP A 372 12.95 -0.26 10.15
N GLY A 373 13.96 -0.86 9.50
CA GLY A 373 15.10 -1.48 10.16
C GLY A 373 15.93 -0.50 11.00
N VAL A 374 16.25 0.68 10.45
CA VAL A 374 16.99 1.70 11.21
C VAL A 374 16.17 2.25 12.39
N GLY A 375 14.85 2.36 12.23
CA GLY A 375 13.93 2.71 13.33
C GLY A 375 13.94 1.63 14.41
N ARG A 376 13.73 0.37 14.05
CA ARG A 376 13.73 -0.79 14.96
C ARG A 376 15.04 -0.94 15.73
N LEU A 377 16.17 -0.66 15.08
CA LEU A 377 17.51 -0.73 15.67
C LEU A 377 17.91 0.54 16.43
N HIS A 378 17.03 1.54 16.53
CA HIS A 378 17.29 2.85 17.13
C HIS A 378 18.59 3.51 16.61
N ALA A 379 18.83 3.40 15.30
CA ALA A 379 20.07 3.83 14.65
C ALA A 379 20.12 5.36 14.47
N THR A 380 20.53 6.12 15.48
CA THR A 380 20.57 7.59 15.46
C THR A 380 21.44 8.15 14.31
N GLY A 381 22.44 7.41 13.84
CA GLY A 381 23.26 7.79 12.68
C GLY A 381 22.48 7.87 11.36
N ALA A 382 21.26 7.27 11.27
CA ALA A 382 20.42 7.34 10.10
C ALA A 382 19.58 8.64 9.99
N VAL A 383 19.52 9.48 11.02
CA VAL A 383 18.63 10.67 11.07
C VAL A 383 18.75 11.56 9.81
N PRO A 384 19.94 11.92 9.29
CA PRO A 384 20.03 12.72 8.07
C PRO A 384 19.41 12.04 6.85
N ALA A 385 19.63 10.74 6.67
CA ALA A 385 19.05 9.95 5.57
C ALA A 385 17.54 9.82 5.71
N LEU A 386 17.03 9.56 6.92
CA LEU A 386 15.59 9.50 7.20
C LEU A 386 14.89 10.83 6.92
N ARG A 387 15.49 11.96 7.29
CA ARG A 387 14.96 13.30 6.96
C ARG A 387 14.94 13.55 5.44
N HIS A 388 15.95 13.06 4.73
CA HIS A 388 15.97 13.12 3.28
C HIS A 388 14.86 12.27 2.67
N VAL A 389 14.68 11.02 3.12
CA VAL A 389 13.57 10.16 2.69
C VAL A 389 12.22 10.83 2.98
N TYR A 390 12.03 11.34 4.19
CA TYR A 390 10.81 12.05 4.58
C TYR A 390 10.49 13.24 3.65
N GLY A 391 11.50 14.03 3.27
CA GLY A 391 11.33 15.21 2.42
C GLY A 391 11.08 14.89 0.94
N GLU A 392 11.73 13.85 0.41
CA GLU A 392 11.78 13.60 -1.03
C GLU A 392 10.85 12.47 -1.49
N ALA A 393 10.44 11.54 -0.60
CA ALA A 393 9.61 10.42 -1.00
C ALA A 393 8.28 10.89 -1.62
N ALA A 394 7.98 10.38 -2.82
CA ALA A 394 6.70 10.57 -3.48
C ALA A 394 5.58 9.77 -2.79
N SER A 395 5.89 8.55 -2.33
CA SER A 395 4.97 7.71 -1.58
C SER A 395 4.73 8.25 -0.18
N SER A 396 3.46 8.46 0.18
CA SER A 396 3.07 8.86 1.53
C SER A 396 3.26 7.73 2.54
N GLU A 397 3.12 6.47 2.13
CA GLU A 397 3.43 5.31 2.98
C GLU A 397 4.91 5.31 3.39
N LEU A 398 5.83 5.45 2.42
CA LEU A 398 7.27 5.48 2.71
C LEU A 398 7.64 6.68 3.60
N ARG A 399 6.98 7.83 3.39
CA ARG A 399 7.16 9.01 4.25
C ARG A 399 6.67 8.76 5.66
N GLY A 400 5.53 8.10 5.84
CA GLY A 400 5.00 7.69 7.15
C GLY A 400 5.97 6.76 7.90
N ARG A 401 6.56 5.77 7.22
CA ARG A 401 7.62 4.91 7.78
C ARG A 401 8.86 5.71 8.20
N ALA A 402 9.27 6.69 7.38
CA ALA A 402 10.39 7.57 7.73
C ALA A 402 10.06 8.43 8.96
N ALA A 403 8.83 8.93 9.09
CA ALA A 403 8.37 9.65 10.27
C ALA A 403 8.39 8.77 11.53
N GLN A 404 7.92 7.52 11.43
CA GLN A 404 7.99 6.54 12.53
C GLN A 404 9.43 6.25 12.96
N ALA A 405 10.33 6.03 12.00
CA ALA A 405 11.74 5.83 12.29
C ALA A 405 12.38 7.08 12.94
N LEU A 406 12.06 8.28 12.46
CA LEU A 406 12.50 9.54 13.06
C LEU A 406 11.98 9.72 14.49
N ALA A 407 10.74 9.33 14.78
CA ALA A 407 10.16 9.47 16.11
C ALA A 407 10.95 8.72 17.19
N VAL A 408 11.65 7.64 16.83
CA VAL A 408 12.46 6.83 17.76
C VAL A 408 13.96 7.09 17.67
N THR A 409 14.44 7.73 16.60
CA THR A 409 15.88 7.97 16.37
C THR A 409 16.30 9.43 16.53
N ASP A 410 15.38 10.38 16.27
CA ASP A 410 15.66 11.82 16.29
C ASP A 410 15.10 12.46 17.57
N PRO A 411 15.95 12.90 18.51
CA PRO A 411 15.51 13.56 19.75
C PRO A 411 14.75 14.88 19.50
N HIS A 412 14.88 15.46 18.31
CA HIS A 412 14.20 16.71 17.93
C HIS A 412 12.90 16.47 17.14
N PHE A 413 12.47 15.20 16.96
CA PHE A 413 11.28 14.87 16.19
C PHE A 413 10.05 15.65 16.65
N GLY A 414 9.79 15.69 17.97
CA GLY A 414 8.60 16.33 18.53
C GLY A 414 8.52 17.85 18.34
N ALA A 415 9.67 18.52 18.25
CA ALA A 415 9.74 19.98 18.04
C ALA A 415 9.96 20.37 16.58
N GLY A 416 10.22 19.41 15.70
CA GLY A 416 10.51 19.61 14.29
C GLY A 416 9.53 18.83 13.40
N PRO A 417 9.89 17.64 12.87
CA PRO A 417 9.08 16.93 11.89
C PRO A 417 7.64 16.64 12.36
N ALA A 418 7.41 16.33 13.63
CA ALA A 418 6.07 16.09 14.16
C ALA A 418 5.13 17.27 13.99
N VAL A 419 5.65 18.50 13.96
CA VAL A 419 4.82 19.69 13.73
C VAL A 419 4.22 19.65 12.33
N GLU A 420 5.03 19.41 11.31
CA GLU A 420 4.58 19.26 9.92
C GLU A 420 3.61 18.07 9.78
N CYS A 421 3.95 16.92 10.38
CA CYS A 421 3.16 15.70 10.32
C CYS A 421 1.70 15.86 10.79
N LEU A 422 1.37 16.87 11.61
CA LEU A 422 -0.02 17.14 12.00
C LEU A 422 -0.92 17.54 10.82
N TRP A 423 -0.36 17.95 9.69
CA TRP A 423 -1.07 18.31 8.46
C TRP A 423 -0.86 17.29 7.35
N ASP A 424 -0.17 16.17 7.62
CA ASP A 424 0.10 15.13 6.61
C ASP A 424 -1.20 14.49 6.08
N CYS A 425 -1.14 13.94 4.86
CA CYS A 425 -2.29 13.28 4.26
C CYS A 425 -2.65 11.95 4.95
N GLU A 426 -1.64 11.22 5.47
CA GLU A 426 -1.85 9.92 6.10
C GLU A 426 -2.29 10.05 7.57
N GLU A 427 -3.36 9.34 7.94
CA GLU A 427 -3.88 9.33 9.31
C GLU A 427 -2.86 8.78 10.31
N SER A 428 -2.14 7.71 9.97
CA SER A 428 -1.11 7.11 10.83
C SER A 428 0.04 8.09 11.12
N THR A 429 0.38 8.94 10.15
CA THR A 429 1.38 10.00 10.32
C THR A 429 0.85 11.11 11.23
N ARG A 430 -0.43 11.50 11.10
CA ARG A 430 -1.06 12.49 11.98
C ARG A 430 -1.22 11.96 13.42
N GLU A 431 -1.56 10.68 13.58
CA GLU A 431 -1.62 9.99 14.87
C GLU A 431 -0.25 10.02 15.59
N LEU A 432 0.79 9.60 14.86
CA LEU A 432 2.17 9.65 15.35
C LEU A 432 2.55 11.07 15.79
N ALA A 433 2.24 12.05 14.95
CA ALA A 433 2.51 13.46 15.23
C ALA A 433 1.79 13.92 16.50
N ALA A 434 0.51 13.65 16.64
CA ALA A 434 -0.26 14.01 17.82
C ALA A 434 0.29 13.38 19.10
N THR A 435 0.84 12.16 18.99
CA THR A 435 1.47 11.47 20.13
C THR A 435 2.79 12.10 20.56
N HIS A 436 3.59 12.61 19.61
CA HIS A 436 4.96 13.05 19.88
C HIS A 436 5.17 14.57 19.90
N VAL A 437 4.27 15.37 19.28
CA VAL A 437 4.48 16.80 19.09
C VAL A 437 4.65 17.55 20.41
N THR A 438 5.59 18.50 20.43
CA THR A 438 5.79 19.40 21.55
C THR A 438 4.76 20.52 21.50
N THR A 439 3.96 20.66 22.55
CA THR A 439 2.88 21.64 22.64
C THR A 439 3.28 22.97 23.30
N THR A 440 4.51 23.06 23.84
CA THR A 440 5.01 24.25 24.49
C THR A 440 5.56 25.24 23.46
N GLY A 441 5.00 26.47 23.49
CA GLY A 441 5.58 27.60 22.73
C GLY A 441 5.01 27.84 21.33
N ASP A 442 4.26 26.92 20.71
CA ASP A 442 3.64 27.14 19.39
C ASP A 442 2.11 27.07 19.45
N VAL A 443 1.47 28.23 19.31
CA VAL A 443 0.00 28.37 19.32
C VAL A 443 -0.63 27.63 18.14
N ARG A 444 0.06 27.56 16.98
CA ARG A 444 -0.45 26.90 15.77
C ARG A 444 -0.62 25.39 15.98
N VAL A 445 0.31 24.77 16.72
CA VAL A 445 0.22 23.33 17.06
C VAL A 445 -1.04 23.07 17.87
N LEU A 446 -1.33 23.88 18.87
CA LEU A 446 -2.53 23.72 19.69
C LEU A 446 -3.81 23.97 18.93
N GLU A 447 -3.82 24.97 18.08
CA GLU A 447 -4.97 25.25 17.22
C GLU A 447 -5.21 24.07 16.26
N ARG A 448 -4.16 23.51 15.66
CA ARG A 448 -4.26 22.34 14.79
C ARG A 448 -4.78 21.11 15.55
N LEU A 449 -4.26 20.81 16.72
CA LEU A 449 -4.76 19.71 17.55
C LEU A 449 -6.25 19.87 17.88
N ARG A 450 -6.71 21.10 18.19
CA ARG A 450 -8.13 21.37 18.42
C ARG A 450 -8.99 21.20 17.17
N ARG A 451 -8.49 21.62 16.00
CA ARG A 451 -9.17 21.41 14.72
C ARG A 451 -9.29 19.91 14.39
N LEU A 452 -8.22 19.14 14.57
CA LEU A 452 -8.26 17.69 14.40
C LEU A 452 -9.24 17.02 15.38
N ALA A 453 -9.30 17.46 16.64
CA ALA A 453 -10.26 16.95 17.61
C ALA A 453 -11.73 17.23 17.26
N ALA A 454 -11.98 18.30 16.50
CA ALA A 454 -13.32 18.74 16.10
C ALA A 454 -13.72 18.28 14.68
N ASP A 455 -12.79 17.71 13.91
CA ASP A 455 -13.05 17.30 12.53
C ASP A 455 -13.86 16.00 12.49
N PRO A 456 -15.10 15.99 11.99
CA PRO A 456 -15.93 14.79 11.97
C PRO A 456 -15.45 13.72 10.97
N ALA A 457 -14.57 14.08 10.02
CA ALA A 457 -14.02 13.17 9.01
C ALA A 457 -12.67 12.59 9.43
N GLU A 458 -12.14 12.94 10.62
CA GLU A 458 -10.87 12.41 11.11
C GLU A 458 -11.05 11.02 11.72
N GLU A 459 -10.02 10.18 11.61
CA GLU A 459 -10.02 8.81 12.12
C GLU A 459 -10.02 8.75 13.67
N ALA A 460 -10.58 7.67 14.20
CA ALA A 460 -10.75 7.47 15.63
C ALA A 460 -9.42 7.44 16.39
N GLU A 461 -8.39 6.86 15.78
CA GLU A 461 -7.02 6.74 16.31
C GLU A 461 -6.37 8.12 16.46
N VAL A 462 -6.51 8.97 15.44
CA VAL A 462 -6.02 10.37 15.49
C VAL A 462 -6.77 11.14 16.57
N HIS A 463 -8.10 11.00 16.64
CA HIS A 463 -8.89 11.61 17.71
C HIS A 463 -8.43 11.17 19.11
N ALA A 464 -8.10 9.89 19.29
CA ALA A 464 -7.61 9.36 20.58
C ALA A 464 -6.26 9.97 20.95
N ALA A 465 -5.31 9.99 20.00
CA ALA A 465 -3.98 10.58 20.20
C ALA A 465 -4.05 12.08 20.51
N VAL A 466 -4.86 12.83 19.77
CA VAL A 466 -5.06 14.26 19.98
C VAL A 466 -5.66 14.56 21.37
N ARG A 467 -6.72 13.82 21.77
CA ARG A 467 -7.31 13.97 23.11
C ARG A 467 -6.30 13.66 24.20
N GLY A 468 -5.51 12.60 24.04
CA GLY A 468 -4.42 12.25 24.96
C GLY A 468 -3.42 13.39 25.13
N ARG A 469 -2.99 13.99 24.02
CA ARG A 469 -2.02 15.11 24.02
C ARG A 469 -2.57 16.38 24.65
N LEU A 470 -3.81 16.75 24.36
CA LEU A 470 -4.44 17.94 24.95
C LEU A 470 -4.63 17.77 26.47
N THR A 471 -5.07 16.57 26.92
CA THR A 471 -5.25 16.27 28.35
C THR A 471 -3.94 16.21 29.13
N ALA A 472 -2.85 15.72 28.53
CA ALA A 472 -1.54 15.65 29.18
C ALA A 472 -0.92 17.04 29.46
N ARG A 473 -1.32 18.05 28.69
CA ARG A 473 -0.90 19.45 28.90
C ARG A 473 -1.56 20.12 30.10
N ASP A 474 -2.83 19.77 30.37
CA ASP A 474 -3.62 20.40 31.44
C ASP A 474 -3.27 19.87 32.84
N ARG A 475 -2.32 18.94 32.92
CA ARG A 475 -1.72 18.40 34.17
C ARG A 475 -0.34 18.96 34.40
#